data_f641b0a2fa82357014e4c8b91934730e
#
_entry.id   f641b0a2fa82357014e4c8b91934730e
#
_cell.length_a   1.000
_cell.length_b   1.000
_cell.length_c   1.000
_cell.angle_alpha   90.00
_cell.angle_beta   90.00
_cell.angle_gamma   90.00
#
_symmetry.space_group_name_H-M   'P 1'
#
loop_
_entity.id
_entity.type
_entity.pdbx_description
1 polymer ?
#
loop_
_entity_poly.entity_id
_entity_poly.type
_entity_poly.pdbx_seq_one_letter_code
_entity_poly.pdbx_strand_id
1 'polypeptide(L)'
;MFQGTSALTLDAKGRIAVPSRHRDALMESVGGQLTLAKHPADCLLVLPRPKWLQLRERLMSLPMEADGWRRMFIGSAVDVDIDGGSRIHVSPELRRDAGLVRDVLLIGMGPHLELWDSARYTAHEAAVKHSPMPEAIKSFVF
;
A
#
# COMPACT_ATOMS: atom_id res chain seq x y z
N MET A 1 -8.36 12.01 1.30
CA MET A 1 -6.89 11.79 1.35
C MET A 1 -6.52 11.02 2.60
N PHE A 2 -5.58 10.10 2.47
CA PHE A 2 -5.15 9.25 3.58
C PHE A 2 -3.86 9.77 4.19
N GLN A 3 -3.82 9.82 5.52
CA GLN A 3 -2.62 10.23 6.27
C GLN A 3 -2.54 9.46 7.58
N GLY A 4 -1.37 9.47 8.19
CA GLY A 4 -1.13 8.84 9.49
C GLY A 4 -0.79 7.36 9.37
N THR A 5 -0.29 6.81 10.46
CA THR A 5 0.14 5.42 10.56
C THR A 5 -0.69 4.70 11.60
N SER A 6 -1.20 3.53 11.24
CA SER A 6 -1.94 2.64 12.14
C SER A 6 -1.19 1.34 12.34
N ALA A 7 -0.91 0.98 13.60
CA ALA A 7 -0.33 -0.31 13.95
C ALA A 7 -1.44 -1.36 13.99
N LEU A 8 -1.29 -2.43 13.24
CA LEU A 8 -2.27 -3.48 13.08
C LEU A 8 -1.64 -4.85 13.27
N THR A 9 -2.48 -5.87 13.41
CA THR A 9 -2.04 -7.26 13.50
C THR A 9 -2.60 -8.05 12.33
N LEU A 10 -1.71 -8.72 11.60
CA LEU A 10 -2.10 -9.69 10.57
C LEU A 10 -2.54 -10.97 11.28
N ASP A 11 -3.76 -11.44 11.01
CA ASP A 11 -4.25 -12.66 11.63
C ASP A 11 -3.70 -13.92 10.91
N ALA A 12 -3.96 -15.09 11.49
CA ALA A 12 -3.46 -16.37 10.96
C ALA A 12 -3.99 -16.69 9.57
N LYS A 13 -5.11 -16.07 9.16
CA LYS A 13 -5.72 -16.26 7.84
C LYS A 13 -5.26 -15.20 6.83
N GLY A 14 -4.35 -14.32 7.20
CA GLY A 14 -3.83 -13.28 6.33
C GLY A 14 -4.73 -12.06 6.20
N ARG A 15 -5.53 -11.76 7.21
CA ARG A 15 -6.42 -10.59 7.19
C ARG A 15 -5.93 -9.52 8.14
N ILE A 16 -6.17 -8.26 7.78
CA ILE A 16 -5.97 -7.10 8.65
C ILE A 16 -7.30 -6.35 8.81
N ALA A 17 -7.50 -5.77 10.00
CA ALA A 17 -8.63 -4.90 10.26
C ALA A 17 -8.32 -3.50 9.71
N VAL A 18 -9.20 -2.96 8.88
CA VAL A 18 -9.06 -1.60 8.38
C VAL A 18 -9.54 -0.62 9.46
N PRO A 19 -8.69 0.33 9.90
CA PRO A 19 -9.09 1.31 10.92
C PRO A 19 -10.35 2.07 10.49
N SER A 20 -11.22 2.34 11.45
CA SER A 20 -12.53 2.95 11.17
C SER A 20 -12.43 4.28 10.42
N ARG A 21 -11.43 5.10 10.71
CA ARG A 21 -11.24 6.38 10.01
C ARG A 21 -11.00 6.19 8.50
N HIS A 22 -10.29 5.14 8.10
CA HIS A 22 -10.08 4.82 6.68
C HIS A 22 -11.24 4.01 6.11
N ARG A 23 -11.77 3.09 6.89
CA ARG A 23 -12.89 2.24 6.50
C ARG A 23 -14.11 3.06 6.11
N ASP A 24 -14.50 4.02 6.93
CA ASP A 24 -15.70 4.82 6.67
C ASP A 24 -15.56 5.63 5.38
N ALA A 25 -14.40 6.24 5.17
CA ALA A 25 -14.11 6.97 3.93
C ALA A 25 -14.12 6.05 2.70
N LEU A 26 -13.55 4.85 2.82
CA LEU A 26 -13.48 3.88 1.71
C LEU A 26 -14.85 3.27 1.40
N MET A 27 -15.66 2.98 2.42
CA MET A 27 -17.00 2.47 2.20
C MET A 27 -17.90 3.50 1.53
N GLU A 28 -17.80 4.77 1.95
CA GLU A 28 -18.60 5.84 1.39
C GLU A 28 -18.18 6.16 -0.06
N SER A 29 -16.90 6.26 -0.34
CA SER A 29 -16.39 6.73 -1.64
C SER A 29 -16.31 5.66 -2.71
N VAL A 30 -15.92 4.41 -2.34
CA VAL A 30 -15.65 3.33 -3.31
C VAL A 30 -16.30 1.99 -2.92
N GLY A 31 -17.21 1.99 -1.95
CA GLY A 31 -17.89 0.76 -1.53
C GLY A 31 -16.94 -0.29 -0.94
N GLY A 32 -15.81 0.13 -0.39
CA GLY A 32 -14.81 -0.77 0.18
C GLY A 32 -14.00 -1.56 -0.85
N GLN A 33 -14.06 -1.19 -2.12
CA GLN A 33 -13.32 -1.87 -3.19
C GLN A 33 -11.88 -1.35 -3.28
N LEU A 34 -10.93 -2.24 -3.06
CA LEU A 34 -9.50 -1.93 -3.06
C LEU A 34 -8.74 -2.83 -4.04
N THR A 35 -7.52 -2.43 -4.35
CA THR A 35 -6.57 -3.28 -5.06
C THR A 35 -5.23 -3.24 -4.30
N LEU A 36 -4.65 -4.40 -4.08
CA LEU A 36 -3.32 -4.55 -3.50
C LEU A 36 -2.32 -4.87 -4.60
N ALA A 37 -1.13 -4.28 -4.52
CA ALA A 37 -0.06 -4.56 -5.48
C ALA A 37 1.30 -4.39 -4.81
N LYS A 38 2.33 -4.97 -5.41
CA LYS A 38 3.72 -4.80 -4.95
C LYS A 38 4.17 -3.35 -5.11
N HIS A 39 5.05 -2.93 -4.24
CA HIS A 39 5.68 -1.61 -4.26
C HIS A 39 7.20 -1.76 -4.32
N PRO A 40 7.92 -0.88 -5.05
CA PRO A 40 9.39 -0.96 -5.17
C PRO A 40 10.16 -0.92 -3.83
N ALA A 41 9.57 -0.37 -2.79
CA ALA A 41 10.19 -0.30 -1.46
C ALA A 41 9.97 -1.56 -0.60
N ASP A 42 9.50 -2.66 -1.21
CA ASP A 42 9.22 -3.93 -0.52
C ASP A 42 8.09 -3.84 0.53
N CYS A 43 7.13 -2.99 0.28
CA CYS A 43 5.84 -2.96 0.97
C CYS A 43 4.73 -3.26 -0.05
N LEU A 44 3.47 -3.08 0.34
CA LEU A 44 2.33 -3.22 -0.57
C LEU A 44 1.63 -1.88 -0.76
N LEU A 45 1.23 -1.62 -2.00
CA LEU A 45 0.26 -0.58 -2.32
C LEU A 45 -1.13 -1.07 -1.94
N VAL A 46 -1.89 -0.20 -1.31
CA VAL A 46 -3.32 -0.42 -1.01
C VAL A 46 -4.06 0.76 -1.64
N LEU A 47 -4.68 0.51 -2.78
CA LEU A 47 -5.31 1.57 -3.58
C LEU A 47 -6.82 1.41 -3.59
N PRO A 48 -7.57 2.51 -3.43
CA PRO A 48 -8.97 2.51 -3.87
C PRO A 48 -9.05 2.07 -5.32
N ARG A 49 -10.04 1.24 -5.66
CA ARG A 49 -10.13 0.62 -6.99
C ARG A 49 -10.05 1.65 -8.14
N PRO A 50 -10.73 2.79 -8.10
CA PRO A 50 -10.60 3.79 -9.18
C PRO A 50 -9.16 4.31 -9.33
N LYS A 51 -8.41 4.47 -8.24
CA LYS A 51 -7.01 4.89 -8.30
C LYS A 51 -6.13 3.82 -8.93
N TRP A 52 -6.38 2.56 -8.62
CA TRP A 52 -5.69 1.45 -9.29
C TRP A 52 -5.95 1.46 -10.80
N LEU A 53 -7.20 1.64 -11.21
CA LEU A 53 -7.54 1.66 -12.64
C LEU A 53 -6.83 2.80 -13.37
N GLN A 54 -6.72 3.98 -12.77
CA GLN A 54 -5.97 5.11 -13.31
C GLN A 54 -4.47 4.78 -13.42
N LEU A 55 -3.88 4.22 -12.38
CA LEU A 55 -2.47 3.81 -12.39
C LEU A 55 -2.21 2.76 -13.47
N ARG A 56 -3.07 1.75 -13.54
CA ARG A 56 -2.95 0.67 -14.54
C ARG A 56 -2.97 1.24 -15.96
N GLU A 57 -3.88 2.15 -16.26
CA GLU A 57 -3.97 2.78 -17.57
C GLU A 57 -2.69 3.55 -17.91
N ARG A 58 -2.16 4.31 -16.96
CA ARG A 58 -0.89 5.02 -17.14
C ARG A 58 0.28 4.07 -17.38
N LEU A 59 0.35 2.98 -16.62
CA LEU A 59 1.39 1.94 -16.82
C LEU A 59 1.29 1.31 -18.21
N MET A 60 0.09 1.07 -18.70
CA MET A 60 -0.14 0.51 -20.01
C MET A 60 0.27 1.44 -21.16
N SER A 61 0.34 2.74 -20.92
CA SER A 61 0.76 3.72 -21.94
C SER A 61 2.27 3.86 -22.06
N LEU A 62 3.04 3.26 -21.17
CA LEU A 62 4.50 3.35 -21.17
C LEU A 62 5.13 2.45 -22.26
N PRO A 63 6.34 2.80 -22.75
CA PRO A 63 7.04 1.97 -23.73
C PRO A 63 7.47 0.61 -23.18
N MET A 64 7.92 -0.26 -24.07
CA MET A 64 8.31 -1.64 -23.77
C MET A 64 9.41 -1.74 -22.69
N GLU A 65 10.27 -0.75 -22.60
CA GLU A 65 11.33 -0.70 -21.58
C GLU A 65 10.77 -0.74 -20.16
N ALA A 66 9.49 -0.38 -19.97
CA ALA A 66 8.82 -0.42 -18.68
C ALA A 66 8.22 -1.79 -18.34
N ASP A 67 8.34 -2.80 -19.21
CA ASP A 67 7.69 -4.11 -19.01
C ASP A 67 8.07 -4.79 -17.68
N GLY A 68 9.31 -4.66 -17.23
CA GLY A 68 9.73 -5.21 -15.94
C GLY A 68 8.93 -4.65 -14.77
N TRP A 69 8.73 -3.34 -14.77
CA TRP A 69 7.93 -2.66 -13.75
C TRP A 69 6.43 -2.92 -13.92
N ARG A 70 5.96 -2.99 -15.16
CA ARG A 70 4.58 -3.37 -15.47
C ARG A 70 4.22 -4.74 -14.89
N ARG A 71 5.12 -5.73 -15.06
CA ARG A 71 4.92 -7.06 -14.48
C ARG A 71 4.85 -7.02 -12.96
N MET A 72 5.70 -6.19 -12.34
CA MET A 72 5.70 -6.06 -10.89
C MET A 72 4.40 -5.44 -10.37
N PHE A 73 3.93 -4.35 -10.97
CA PHE A 73 2.71 -3.68 -10.52
C PHE A 73 1.45 -4.41 -10.97
N ILE A 74 1.27 -4.59 -12.27
CA ILE A 74 0.04 -5.18 -12.82
C ILE A 74 0.00 -6.67 -12.55
N GLY A 75 1.14 -7.35 -12.70
CA GLY A 75 1.23 -8.80 -12.50
C GLY A 75 0.99 -9.24 -11.05
N SER A 76 1.20 -8.37 -10.07
CA SER A 76 0.96 -8.67 -8.65
C SER A 76 -0.41 -8.21 -8.15
N ALA A 77 -1.14 -7.42 -8.91
CA ALA A 77 -2.36 -6.78 -8.46
C ALA A 77 -3.47 -7.78 -8.14
N VAL A 78 -4.07 -7.63 -6.97
CA VAL A 78 -5.19 -8.45 -6.48
C VAL A 78 -6.29 -7.52 -5.99
N ASP A 79 -7.47 -7.69 -6.57
CA ASP A 79 -8.66 -6.95 -6.12
C ASP A 79 -9.20 -7.58 -4.85
N VAL A 80 -9.48 -6.74 -3.85
CA VAL A 80 -10.05 -7.16 -2.57
C VAL A 80 -11.15 -6.19 -2.17
N ASP A 81 -12.08 -6.69 -1.35
CA ASP A 81 -13.13 -5.88 -0.76
C ASP A 81 -12.99 -5.87 0.75
N ILE A 82 -13.34 -4.75 1.38
CA ILE A 82 -13.50 -4.71 2.83
C ILE A 82 -14.72 -5.56 3.18
N ASP A 83 -14.53 -6.59 4.00
CA ASP A 83 -15.60 -7.52 4.35
C ASP A 83 -16.51 -6.97 5.46
N GLY A 84 -17.55 -7.75 5.81
CA GLY A 84 -18.49 -7.38 6.86
C GLY A 84 -17.88 -7.23 8.25
N GLY A 85 -16.68 -7.79 8.48
CA GLY A 85 -15.90 -7.63 9.70
C GLY A 85 -14.90 -6.49 9.64
N SER A 86 -14.98 -5.63 8.63
CA SER A 86 -14.07 -4.50 8.41
C SER A 86 -12.63 -4.94 8.14
N ARG A 87 -12.43 -6.10 7.53
CA ARG A 87 -11.11 -6.68 7.24
C ARG A 87 -10.89 -6.83 5.74
N ILE A 88 -9.61 -6.81 5.36
CA ILE A 88 -9.19 -7.18 4.00
C ILE A 88 -8.24 -8.37 4.08
N HIS A 89 -8.28 -9.21 3.06
CA HIS A 89 -7.39 -10.37 2.93
C HIS A 89 -6.16 -10.02 2.11
N VAL A 90 -4.99 -10.32 2.65
CA VAL A 90 -3.72 -10.19 1.94
C VAL A 90 -3.28 -11.59 1.50
N SER A 91 -3.12 -11.79 0.19
CA SER A 91 -2.76 -13.10 -0.36
C SER A 91 -1.40 -13.59 0.16
N PRO A 92 -1.18 -14.92 0.25
CA PRO A 92 0.11 -15.45 0.70
C PRO A 92 1.30 -14.93 -0.12
N GLU A 93 1.14 -14.76 -1.42
CA GLU A 93 2.20 -14.26 -2.28
C GLU A 93 2.58 -12.82 -1.92
N LEU A 94 1.60 -11.95 -1.76
CA LEU A 94 1.86 -10.55 -1.38
C LEU A 94 2.44 -10.46 0.03
N ARG A 95 1.98 -11.29 0.96
CA ARG A 95 2.56 -11.36 2.31
C ARG A 95 4.04 -11.74 2.27
N ARG A 96 4.42 -12.73 1.46
CA ARG A 96 5.82 -13.15 1.30
C ARG A 96 6.66 -12.02 0.72
N ASP A 97 6.17 -11.38 -0.34
CA ASP A 97 6.92 -10.31 -1.01
C ASP A 97 7.22 -9.15 -0.07
N ALA A 98 6.25 -8.73 0.70
CA ALA A 98 6.40 -7.63 1.66
C ALA A 98 6.96 -8.08 3.02
N GLY A 99 7.24 -9.37 3.20
CA GLY A 99 7.77 -9.90 4.45
C GLY A 99 6.83 -9.72 5.63
N LEU A 100 5.52 -9.71 5.39
CA LEU A 100 4.54 -9.53 6.47
C LEU A 100 4.49 -10.79 7.33
N VAL A 101 4.69 -10.60 8.64
CA VAL A 101 4.69 -11.70 9.61
C VAL A 101 3.46 -11.58 10.51
N ARG A 102 3.41 -10.57 11.36
CA ARG A 102 2.32 -10.36 12.30
C ARG A 102 2.05 -8.88 12.53
N ASP A 103 3.04 -8.15 13.05
CA ASP A 103 2.90 -6.72 13.33
C ASP A 103 3.13 -5.93 12.05
N VAL A 104 2.13 -5.19 11.63
CA VAL A 104 2.15 -4.45 10.37
C VAL A 104 1.74 -3.00 10.60
N LEU A 105 2.09 -2.14 9.66
CA LEU A 105 1.70 -0.74 9.66
C LEU A 105 0.93 -0.42 8.39
N LEU A 106 -0.20 0.26 8.56
CA LEU A 106 -0.95 0.82 7.44
C LEU A 106 -0.70 2.33 7.43
N ILE A 107 -0.10 2.81 6.37
CA ILE A 107 0.38 4.20 6.26
C ILE A 107 -0.40 4.93 5.17
N GLY A 108 -0.96 6.08 5.53
CA GLY A 108 -1.63 6.95 4.57
C GLY A 108 -0.62 7.73 3.73
N MET A 109 -0.77 7.66 2.42
CA MET A 109 0.12 8.28 1.44
C MET A 109 -0.63 9.21 0.49
N GLY A 110 -1.61 9.96 1.00
CA GLY A 110 -2.43 10.85 0.20
C GLY A 110 -3.51 10.11 -0.56
N PRO A 111 -3.36 9.84 -1.87
CA PRO A 111 -4.41 9.17 -2.65
C PRO A 111 -4.52 7.66 -2.41
N HIS A 112 -3.56 7.05 -1.72
CA HIS A 112 -3.52 5.61 -1.43
C HIS A 112 -2.92 5.35 -0.06
N LEU A 113 -2.83 4.07 0.29
CA LEU A 113 -2.21 3.61 1.52
C LEU A 113 -1.08 2.64 1.17
N GLU A 114 -0.17 2.43 2.12
CA GLU A 114 0.87 1.40 2.05
C GLU A 114 0.76 0.48 3.25
N LEU A 115 1.01 -0.81 3.01
CA LEU A 115 1.03 -1.82 4.06
C LEU A 115 2.46 -2.35 4.22
N TRP A 116 3.01 -2.19 5.41
CA TRP A 116 4.40 -2.52 5.73
C TRP A 116 4.48 -3.55 6.85
N ASP A 117 5.46 -4.43 6.77
CA ASP A 117 5.93 -5.13 7.97
C ASP A 117 6.52 -4.11 8.95
N SER A 118 6.14 -4.18 10.22
CA SER A 118 6.52 -3.17 11.21
C SER A 118 8.03 -3.03 11.36
N ALA A 119 8.76 -4.14 11.50
CA ALA A 119 10.22 -4.12 11.65
C ALA A 119 10.91 -3.61 10.38
N ARG A 120 10.41 -4.03 9.20
CA ARG A 120 10.95 -3.57 7.92
C ARG A 120 10.75 -2.05 7.74
N TYR A 121 9.59 -1.52 8.14
CA TYR A 121 9.36 -0.08 8.07
C TYR A 121 10.29 0.70 8.99
N THR A 122 10.53 0.23 10.22
CA THR A 122 11.44 0.88 11.15
C THR A 122 12.85 0.98 10.55
N ALA A 123 13.34 -0.09 9.95
CA ALA A 123 14.64 -0.09 9.27
C ALA A 123 14.68 0.85 8.07
N HIS A 124 13.60 0.85 7.26
CA HIS A 124 13.47 1.74 6.11
C HIS A 124 13.47 3.20 6.52
N GLU A 125 12.69 3.57 7.53
CA GLU A 125 12.61 4.95 8.03
C GLU A 125 13.97 5.42 8.59
N ALA A 126 14.66 4.55 9.31
CA ALA A 126 16.01 4.87 9.82
C ALA A 126 16.98 5.14 8.67
N ALA A 127 16.93 4.33 7.61
CA ALA A 127 17.77 4.54 6.42
C ALA A 127 17.44 5.87 5.71
N VAL A 128 16.15 6.22 5.61
CA VAL A 128 15.74 7.50 5.04
C VAL A 128 16.27 8.67 5.85
N LYS A 129 16.18 8.61 7.18
CA LYS A 129 16.68 9.68 8.07
C LYS A 129 18.18 9.87 7.98
N HIS A 130 18.93 8.82 7.66
CA HIS A 130 20.38 8.89 7.51
C HIS A 130 20.85 9.20 6.09
N SER A 131 19.94 9.28 5.13
CA SER A 131 20.24 9.63 3.75
C SER A 131 20.11 11.15 3.54
N PRO A 132 20.80 11.71 2.52
CA PRO A 132 20.61 13.12 2.17
C PRO A 132 19.17 13.40 1.75
N MET A 133 18.65 14.53 2.21
CA MET A 133 17.31 14.96 1.82
C MET A 133 17.30 15.40 0.34
N PRO A 134 16.36 14.89 -0.49
CA PRO A 134 16.24 15.33 -1.89
C PRO A 134 15.99 16.83 -1.99
N GLU A 135 16.49 17.45 -3.06
CA GLU A 135 16.32 18.89 -3.30
C GLU A 135 14.85 19.31 -3.32
N ALA A 136 13.98 18.45 -3.87
CA ALA A 136 12.55 18.70 -3.90
C ALA A 136 11.92 18.90 -2.51
N ILE A 137 12.48 18.22 -1.49
CA ILE A 137 12.05 18.38 -0.10
C ILE A 137 12.73 19.58 0.58
N LYS A 138 14.03 19.81 0.29
CA LYS A 138 14.77 20.92 0.86
C LYS A 138 14.14 22.27 0.53
N SER A 139 13.46 22.38 -0.60
CA SER A 139 12.81 23.62 -1.02
C SER A 139 11.55 23.94 -0.22
N PHE A 140 11.04 23.01 0.59
CA PHE A 140 9.87 23.26 1.43
C PHE A 140 10.23 24.24 2.56
N VAL A 141 9.30 25.14 2.82
CA VAL A 141 9.42 26.10 3.93
C VAL A 141 8.45 25.66 5.03
N PHE A 142 9.02 25.37 6.19
CA PHE A 142 8.23 25.00 7.36
C PHE A 142 8.04 26.18 8.31
#